data_d29e3264e65e775edbf909f6b82861ef
#
_entry.id   d29e3264e65e775edbf909f6b82861ef
#
_cell.length_a   1.000
_cell.length_b   1.000
_cell.length_c   1.000
_cell.angle_alpha   90.00
_cell.angle_beta   90.00
_cell.angle_gamma   90.00
#
_symmetry.space_group_name_H-M   'P 1'
#
loop_
_entity.id
_entity.type
_entity.pdbx_description
1 polymer ?
#
loop_
_entity_poly.entity_id
_entity_poly.type
_entity_poly.pdbx_seq_one_letter_code
_entity_poly.pdbx_strand_id
1 'polypeptide(L)'
;MGCCDVADPADPQAPLPLDAALARIAVDYACVVGAEDVDLLAAAGRILAEDVAAPFDAPPAPVSAMDGYGLVHPGAVEQTVFRLVGRVPAGSFFAGTVGPGEAVRIFTGAPVPAGVDVVVMRVDCCGVGESVRVRRRLAVRKPMRVVRVSTGDELREPGAEKPAWAIYDTNRYAVGALLAALGCDVEDLGILPDKPELVRAALADASARADLLVTSGGVSVGEEDHVKGVVQSLGRLDMWRLALRPGKPLALGRIGDAVFLGLPGNPVSAMVTFMLMGRPLALRLSGAASWTPARGLAAAGFSFKKKAGRREFLRVRLVAGQDGRPTAQKFPNDSSGVLTSMVEADGLADIPAEATEVKPGDLISVLPFTGLYG
;
A
#
# COMPACT_ATOMS: atom_id res chain seq x y z
N MET A 1 -9.56 5.90 41.66
CA MET A 1 -8.62 7.00 41.38
C MET A 1 -7.79 6.54 40.21
N GLY A 2 -8.04 7.06 39.01
CA GLY A 2 -7.28 6.67 37.80
C GLY A 2 -5.98 7.45 37.75
N CYS A 3 -4.86 6.76 37.81
CA CYS A 3 -3.56 7.38 37.47
C CYS A 3 -3.62 8.02 36.11
N CYS A 4 -3.32 9.32 36.06
CA CYS A 4 -3.17 10.07 34.83
C CYS A 4 -1.96 9.54 34.06
N ASP A 5 -2.23 8.82 32.95
CA ASP A 5 -1.23 8.43 31.94
C ASP A 5 -0.75 9.70 31.17
N VAL A 6 -0.11 10.61 31.85
CA VAL A 6 0.81 11.57 31.20
C VAL A 6 2.12 10.82 31.09
N ALA A 7 2.46 10.35 29.90
CA ALA A 7 3.71 9.66 29.64
C ALA A 7 4.86 10.60 29.97
N ASP A 8 5.71 10.23 30.93
CA ASP A 8 7.02 10.85 31.12
C ASP A 8 7.87 10.54 29.87
N PRO A 9 8.34 11.53 29.10
CA PRO A 9 9.18 11.29 27.94
C PRO A 9 10.48 10.53 28.26
N ALA A 10 10.87 10.46 29.52
CA ALA A 10 12.06 9.75 30.00
C ALA A 10 11.75 8.30 30.43
N ASP A 11 10.48 7.86 30.49
CA ASP A 11 10.13 6.50 30.85
C ASP A 11 10.38 5.55 29.66
N PRO A 12 11.31 4.58 29.75
CA PRO A 12 11.57 3.60 28.68
C PRO A 12 10.35 2.73 28.34
N GLN A 13 9.33 2.72 29.20
CA GLN A 13 8.07 1.98 28.99
C GLN A 13 6.91 2.89 28.51
N ALA A 14 7.14 4.19 28.33
CA ALA A 14 6.14 5.10 27.81
C ALA A 14 5.68 4.68 26.40
N PRO A 15 4.36 4.79 26.11
CA PRO A 15 3.86 4.49 24.77
C PRO A 15 4.46 5.41 23.71
N LEU A 16 5.08 4.84 22.67
CA LEU A 16 5.70 5.58 21.60
C LEU A 16 4.63 6.21 20.68
N PRO A 17 4.70 7.50 20.34
CA PRO A 17 3.84 8.11 19.33
C PRO A 17 3.99 7.42 17.97
N LEU A 18 2.90 7.33 17.19
CA LEU A 18 2.90 6.63 15.90
C LEU A 18 3.97 7.15 14.94
N ASP A 19 4.09 8.48 14.81
CA ASP A 19 5.04 9.09 13.87
C ASP A 19 6.50 8.80 14.29
N ALA A 20 6.79 8.77 15.59
CA ALA A 20 8.11 8.37 16.11
C ALA A 20 8.39 6.87 15.85
N ALA A 21 7.38 6.01 15.97
CA ALA A 21 7.49 4.59 15.65
C ALA A 21 7.75 4.36 14.15
N LEU A 22 7.06 5.09 13.27
CA LEU A 22 7.29 5.04 11.82
C LEU A 22 8.68 5.57 11.43
N ALA A 23 9.15 6.64 12.08
CA ALA A 23 10.50 7.14 11.86
C ALA A 23 11.57 6.09 12.25
N ARG A 24 11.37 5.35 13.34
CA ARG A 24 12.25 4.23 13.71
C ARG A 24 12.24 3.11 12.68
N ILE A 25 11.07 2.74 12.13
CA ILE A 25 11.01 1.76 11.02
C ILE A 25 11.86 2.22 9.84
N ALA A 26 11.81 3.50 9.49
CA ALA A 26 12.58 4.04 8.37
C ALA A 26 14.10 3.92 8.57
N VAL A 27 14.58 4.06 9.81
CA VAL A 27 16.01 4.04 10.17
C VAL A 27 16.50 2.62 10.46
N ASP A 28 15.78 1.88 11.31
CA ASP A 28 16.26 0.64 11.91
C ASP A 28 16.05 -0.59 11.00
N TYR A 29 15.24 -0.46 9.95
CA TYR A 29 14.88 -1.56 9.06
C TYR A 29 15.17 -1.23 7.59
N ALA A 30 15.98 -2.07 6.95
CA ALA A 30 16.33 -1.99 5.53
C ALA A 30 15.58 -3.06 4.73
N CYS A 31 15.68 -2.98 3.39
CA CYS A 31 15.20 -4.03 2.49
C CYS A 31 15.94 -5.34 2.79
N VAL A 32 15.21 -6.45 2.93
CA VAL A 32 15.75 -7.78 3.26
C VAL A 32 15.60 -8.78 2.11
N VAL A 33 14.87 -8.41 1.03
CA VAL A 33 14.62 -9.30 -0.10
C VAL A 33 15.57 -9.04 -1.26
N GLY A 34 15.96 -10.09 -1.99
CA GLY A 34 16.74 -9.98 -3.21
C GLY A 34 15.93 -9.50 -4.41
N ALA A 35 16.56 -9.46 -5.57
CA ALA A 35 15.93 -9.16 -6.86
C ALA A 35 15.86 -10.42 -7.74
N GLU A 36 14.93 -10.42 -8.69
CA GLU A 36 14.81 -11.43 -9.75
C GLU A 36 14.25 -10.79 -11.02
N ASP A 37 14.58 -11.39 -12.17
CA ASP A 37 14.06 -10.96 -13.46
C ASP A 37 12.74 -11.66 -13.79
N VAL A 38 11.74 -10.91 -14.16
CA VAL A 38 10.42 -11.43 -14.54
C VAL A 38 9.92 -10.80 -15.84
N ASP A 39 9.03 -11.50 -16.53
CA ASP A 39 8.31 -10.93 -17.67
C ASP A 39 7.38 -9.79 -17.21
N LEU A 40 7.11 -8.84 -18.09
CA LEU A 40 6.33 -7.63 -17.80
C LEU A 40 4.97 -7.91 -17.15
N LEU A 41 4.27 -8.96 -17.60
CA LEU A 41 2.97 -9.32 -17.01
C LEU A 41 3.09 -9.88 -15.59
N ALA A 42 4.20 -10.54 -15.28
CA ALA A 42 4.48 -11.05 -13.93
C ALA A 42 5.02 -9.95 -12.99
N ALA A 43 5.37 -8.78 -13.50
CA ALA A 43 5.83 -7.65 -12.70
C ALA A 43 4.68 -6.84 -12.07
N ALA A 44 3.44 -7.07 -12.48
CA ALA A 44 2.29 -6.37 -11.91
C ALA A 44 2.16 -6.61 -10.40
N GLY A 45 2.06 -5.53 -9.60
CA GLY A 45 2.01 -5.61 -8.14
C GLY A 45 3.36 -5.87 -7.45
N ARG A 46 4.48 -5.94 -8.20
CA ARG A 46 5.83 -6.15 -7.67
C ARG A 46 6.57 -4.82 -7.50
N ILE A 47 7.53 -4.79 -6.59
CA ILE A 47 8.39 -3.62 -6.35
C ILE A 47 9.60 -3.72 -7.27
N LEU A 48 9.88 -2.67 -8.05
CA LEU A 48 11.09 -2.60 -8.89
C LEU A 48 12.35 -2.63 -8.03
N ALA A 49 13.32 -3.41 -8.44
CA ALA A 49 14.61 -3.52 -7.76
C ALA A 49 15.58 -2.41 -8.16
N GLU A 50 15.38 -1.81 -9.32
CA GLU A 50 16.20 -0.73 -9.89
C GLU A 50 15.32 0.22 -10.72
N ASP A 51 15.84 1.41 -10.97
CA ASP A 51 15.20 2.38 -11.87
C ASP A 51 15.22 1.86 -13.30
N VAL A 52 14.08 1.96 -13.99
CA VAL A 52 13.95 1.54 -15.38
C VAL A 52 13.98 2.76 -16.29
N ALA A 53 15.13 2.97 -16.95
CA ALA A 53 15.25 3.99 -17.97
C ALA A 53 14.78 3.47 -19.34
N ALA A 54 14.14 4.32 -20.14
CA ALA A 54 13.86 4.00 -21.53
C ALA A 54 15.20 3.85 -22.29
N PRO A 55 15.40 2.76 -23.07
CA PRO A 55 16.65 2.54 -23.82
C PRO A 55 16.81 3.43 -25.04
N PHE A 56 15.81 4.22 -25.36
CA PHE A 56 15.76 5.17 -26.47
C PHE A 56 14.74 6.27 -26.15
N ASP A 57 14.82 7.37 -26.88
CA ASP A 57 13.84 8.45 -26.77
C ASP A 57 12.43 7.95 -27.11
N ALA A 58 11.42 8.43 -26.39
CA ALA A 58 10.02 8.08 -26.65
C ALA A 58 9.21 9.36 -26.98
N PRO A 59 8.88 9.60 -28.22
CA PRO A 59 9.14 8.78 -29.44
C PRO A 59 10.60 8.88 -29.91
N PRO A 60 11.10 7.83 -30.63
CA PRO A 60 12.51 7.77 -31.09
C PRO A 60 12.85 8.77 -32.20
N ALA A 61 11.85 9.40 -32.78
CA ALA A 61 11.93 10.47 -33.76
C ALA A 61 10.64 11.30 -33.71
N PRO A 62 10.59 12.52 -34.31
CA PRO A 62 9.33 13.22 -34.46
C PRO A 62 8.29 12.36 -35.16
N VAL A 63 7.15 12.15 -34.51
CA VAL A 63 6.03 11.34 -35.02
C VAL A 63 4.78 12.18 -35.13
N SER A 64 3.90 11.85 -36.08
CA SER A 64 2.63 12.54 -36.24
C SER A 64 1.71 12.22 -35.04
N ALA A 65 1.21 13.26 -34.39
CA ALA A 65 0.22 13.14 -33.29
C ALA A 65 -1.19 12.81 -33.83
N MET A 66 -1.42 12.83 -35.12
CA MET A 66 -2.74 12.69 -35.72
C MET A 66 -2.68 12.09 -37.14
N ASP A 67 -3.81 11.54 -37.58
CA ASP A 67 -4.01 11.15 -38.96
C ASP A 67 -4.19 12.39 -39.81
N GLY A 68 -3.34 12.54 -40.88
CA GLY A 68 -3.34 13.77 -41.66
C GLY A 68 -2.56 13.69 -42.94
N TYR A 69 -2.12 14.84 -43.38
CA TYR A 69 -1.20 15.01 -44.49
C TYR A 69 -0.01 15.86 -44.02
N GLY A 70 1.17 15.29 -44.12
CA GLY A 70 2.42 15.99 -43.91
C GLY A 70 2.82 16.75 -45.17
N LEU A 71 3.11 18.03 -45.05
CA LEU A 71 3.46 18.91 -46.18
C LEU A 71 4.48 19.96 -45.73
N VAL A 72 5.05 20.68 -46.73
CA VAL A 72 5.83 21.89 -46.48
C VAL A 72 4.86 23.07 -46.37
N HIS A 73 4.94 23.84 -45.31
CA HIS A 73 4.08 25.02 -45.10
C HIS A 73 4.28 26.03 -46.23
N PRO A 74 3.23 26.43 -46.95
CA PRO A 74 3.38 27.26 -48.18
C PRO A 74 3.80 28.71 -47.91
N GLY A 75 4.05 29.09 -46.65
CA GLY A 75 4.38 30.48 -46.29
C GLY A 75 3.21 31.43 -46.52
N ALA A 76 3.47 32.55 -47.21
CA ALA A 76 2.46 33.54 -47.55
C ALA A 76 1.70 33.24 -48.86
N VAL A 77 1.97 32.11 -49.52
CA VAL A 77 1.30 31.71 -50.77
C VAL A 77 0.10 30.84 -50.45
N GLU A 78 -1.10 31.28 -50.86
CA GLU A 78 -2.31 30.44 -50.77
C GLU A 78 -2.22 29.24 -51.71
N GLN A 79 -1.80 28.12 -51.21
CA GLN A 79 -1.82 26.86 -51.93
C GLN A 79 -2.78 25.89 -51.22
N THR A 80 -3.84 25.51 -51.93
CA THR A 80 -4.93 24.66 -51.38
C THR A 80 -4.89 23.22 -51.91
N VAL A 81 -4.07 22.96 -52.93
CA VAL A 81 -3.94 21.62 -53.54
C VAL A 81 -2.48 21.19 -53.53
N PHE A 82 -2.20 20.03 -52.93
CA PHE A 82 -0.89 19.42 -52.84
C PHE A 82 -0.87 18.09 -53.58
N ARG A 83 0.22 17.80 -54.28
CA ARG A 83 0.42 16.51 -54.92
C ARG A 83 0.76 15.44 -53.90
N LEU A 84 -0.05 14.40 -53.79
CA LEU A 84 0.24 13.28 -52.89
C LEU A 84 1.38 12.44 -53.46
N VAL A 85 2.54 12.46 -52.81
CA VAL A 85 3.77 11.76 -53.23
C VAL A 85 3.99 10.44 -52.52
N GLY A 86 3.22 10.14 -51.48
CA GLY A 86 3.36 8.89 -50.74
C GLY A 86 2.42 8.72 -49.57
N ARG A 87 2.62 7.62 -48.87
CA ARG A 87 1.87 7.24 -47.67
C ARG A 87 2.83 6.69 -46.63
N VAL A 88 2.69 7.14 -45.36
CA VAL A 88 3.55 6.78 -44.21
C VAL A 88 2.67 6.28 -43.09
N PRO A 89 2.31 5.00 -43.06
CA PRO A 89 1.63 4.41 -41.93
C PRO A 89 2.56 4.28 -40.72
N ALA A 90 2.00 4.13 -39.52
CA ALA A 90 2.77 3.81 -38.31
C ALA A 90 3.62 2.55 -38.54
N GLY A 91 4.87 2.56 -38.07
CA GLY A 91 5.81 1.45 -38.27
C GLY A 91 6.50 1.41 -39.65
N SER A 92 6.29 2.42 -40.51
CA SER A 92 7.04 2.60 -41.76
C SER A 92 7.63 4.02 -41.86
N PHE A 93 8.48 4.25 -42.83
CA PHE A 93 9.06 5.56 -43.10
C PHE A 93 8.96 5.91 -44.58
N PHE A 94 9.01 7.19 -44.88
CA PHE A 94 9.07 7.69 -46.26
C PHE A 94 10.53 7.88 -46.67
N ALA A 95 10.95 7.17 -47.71
CA ALA A 95 12.36 7.17 -48.16
C ALA A 95 12.78 8.42 -48.95
N GLY A 96 11.86 9.37 -49.18
CA GLY A 96 12.11 10.61 -49.90
C GLY A 96 12.03 11.85 -49.02
N THR A 97 12.20 13.02 -49.64
CA THR A 97 11.95 14.33 -49.03
C THR A 97 10.68 14.91 -49.64
N VAL A 98 9.78 15.45 -48.83
CA VAL A 98 8.59 16.15 -49.30
C VAL A 98 8.97 17.58 -49.65
N GLY A 99 8.71 17.97 -50.89
CA GLY A 99 9.00 19.32 -51.38
C GLY A 99 7.79 20.28 -51.34
N PRO A 100 8.01 21.57 -51.64
CA PRO A 100 6.92 22.54 -51.77
C PRO A 100 5.87 22.07 -52.80
N GLY A 101 4.60 22.16 -52.45
CA GLY A 101 3.49 21.71 -53.29
C GLY A 101 3.22 20.20 -53.24
N GLU A 102 3.97 19.48 -52.48
CA GLU A 102 3.80 18.04 -52.22
C GLU A 102 3.25 17.78 -50.82
N ALA A 103 2.58 16.64 -50.69
CA ALA A 103 2.11 16.12 -49.41
C ALA A 103 2.29 14.60 -49.34
N VAL A 104 2.49 14.09 -48.15
CA VAL A 104 2.41 12.65 -47.86
C VAL A 104 1.23 12.38 -46.98
N ARG A 105 0.53 11.29 -47.21
CA ARG A 105 -0.47 10.78 -46.31
C ARG A 105 0.23 10.20 -45.08
N ILE A 106 0.07 10.81 -43.89
CA ILE A 106 0.70 10.41 -42.64
C ILE A 106 -0.35 9.96 -41.64
N PHE A 107 0.02 9.04 -40.78
CA PHE A 107 -0.88 8.45 -39.76
C PHE A 107 -0.32 8.68 -38.37
N THR A 108 -1.21 8.67 -37.37
CA THR A 108 -0.86 8.77 -35.98
C THR A 108 0.25 7.77 -35.61
N GLY A 109 1.33 8.25 -35.00
CA GLY A 109 2.50 7.45 -34.64
C GLY A 109 3.49 7.20 -35.78
N ALA A 110 3.21 7.66 -37.01
CA ALA A 110 4.15 7.56 -38.13
C ALA A 110 5.27 8.60 -37.98
N PRO A 111 6.54 8.24 -38.30
CA PRO A 111 7.64 9.19 -38.35
C PRO A 111 7.35 10.32 -39.36
N VAL A 112 7.66 11.55 -38.95
CA VAL A 112 7.50 12.72 -39.81
C VAL A 112 8.59 12.68 -40.88
N PRO A 113 8.24 12.64 -42.20
CA PRO A 113 9.24 12.60 -43.28
C PRO A 113 10.10 13.85 -43.37
N ALA A 114 11.30 13.69 -43.91
CA ALA A 114 12.15 14.84 -44.23
C ALA A 114 11.43 15.85 -45.14
N GLY A 115 11.56 17.13 -44.81
CA GLY A 115 10.91 18.23 -45.51
C GLY A 115 9.53 18.61 -44.99
N VAL A 116 8.87 17.73 -44.24
CA VAL A 116 7.58 18.05 -43.62
C VAL A 116 7.80 18.93 -42.39
N ASP A 117 7.15 20.08 -42.35
CA ASP A 117 7.16 21.02 -41.22
C ASP A 117 5.78 21.24 -40.60
N VAL A 118 4.71 20.77 -41.27
CA VAL A 118 3.34 20.80 -40.77
C VAL A 118 2.57 19.53 -41.13
N VAL A 119 1.74 19.07 -40.18
CA VAL A 119 0.75 18.00 -40.40
C VAL A 119 -0.65 18.57 -40.28
N VAL A 120 -1.42 18.51 -41.37
CA VAL A 120 -2.83 18.92 -41.40
C VAL A 120 -3.71 17.72 -41.07
N MET A 121 -4.69 17.88 -40.15
CA MET A 121 -5.54 16.80 -39.68
C MET A 121 -6.41 16.20 -40.80
N ARG A 122 -6.67 14.91 -40.72
CA ARG A 122 -7.54 14.18 -41.65
C ARG A 122 -8.98 14.68 -41.66
N VAL A 123 -9.52 15.20 -40.57
CA VAL A 123 -10.88 15.77 -40.52
C VAL A 123 -11.02 16.97 -41.41
N ASP A 124 -9.89 17.63 -41.70
CA ASP A 124 -9.77 18.70 -42.70
C ASP A 124 -9.35 18.13 -44.10
N CYS A 125 -9.19 16.79 -44.20
CA CYS A 125 -8.75 15.98 -45.36
C CYS A 125 -9.24 14.53 -45.25
N CYS A 126 -8.84 13.47 -46.02
CA CYS A 126 -9.34 12.08 -45.93
C CYS A 126 -8.36 10.89 -46.17
N GLY A 127 -8.41 9.74 -45.38
CA GLY A 127 -7.67 8.44 -45.51
C GLY A 127 -7.44 7.59 -44.24
N VAL A 128 -6.93 6.29 -44.05
CA VAL A 128 -6.85 5.42 -42.82
C VAL A 128 -5.72 4.34 -42.74
N GLY A 129 -5.28 3.82 -41.59
CA GLY A 129 -4.80 2.85 -40.76
C GLY A 129 -3.73 1.90 -40.40
N GLU A 130 -3.20 1.53 -39.25
CA GLU A 130 -3.00 0.40 -38.30
C GLU A 130 -1.72 0.23 -37.39
N SER A 131 -1.64 -0.76 -36.39
CA SER A 131 -0.89 -0.78 -35.10
C SER A 131 0.17 -1.88 -34.81
N VAL A 132 1.00 -1.81 -33.68
CA VAL A 132 2.13 -2.71 -33.28
C VAL A 132 2.27 -2.97 -31.76
N ARG A 133 2.99 -4.09 -31.32
CA ARG A 133 3.18 -4.58 -29.92
C ARG A 133 4.67 -4.80 -29.54
N VAL A 134 5.07 -4.60 -28.23
CA VAL A 134 6.44 -4.74 -27.70
C VAL A 134 6.49 -5.63 -26.43
N ARG A 135 7.61 -6.38 -26.16
CA ARG A 135 7.89 -7.20 -24.95
C ARG A 135 9.21 -6.78 -24.29
N ARG A 136 9.24 -6.69 -22.95
CA ARG A 136 10.45 -6.44 -22.14
C ARG A 136 10.38 -7.18 -20.79
N ARG A 137 11.56 -7.62 -20.26
CA ARG A 137 11.71 -8.14 -18.88
C ARG A 137 12.05 -6.99 -17.92
N LEU A 138 11.61 -7.08 -16.68
CA LEU A 138 11.87 -6.11 -15.61
C LEU A 138 12.51 -6.81 -14.42
N ALA A 139 13.52 -6.19 -13.80
CA ALA A 139 14.04 -6.61 -12.50
C ALA A 139 13.11 -6.13 -11.39
N VAL A 140 12.62 -7.06 -10.57
CA VAL A 140 11.72 -6.78 -9.45
C VAL A 140 12.25 -7.42 -8.18
N ARG A 141 11.79 -6.91 -7.00
CA ARG A 141 12.09 -7.54 -5.71
C ARG A 141 11.39 -8.90 -5.61
N LYS A 142 12.09 -9.88 -5.02
CA LYS A 142 11.48 -11.17 -4.67
C LYS A 142 10.35 -10.96 -3.66
N PRO A 143 9.33 -11.85 -3.63
CA PRO A 143 8.35 -11.85 -2.56
C PRO A 143 9.02 -11.99 -1.20
N MET A 144 8.58 -11.19 -0.22
CA MET A 144 9.02 -11.33 1.16
C MET A 144 8.38 -12.57 1.78
N ARG A 145 9.17 -13.44 2.39
CA ARG A 145 8.69 -14.64 3.07
C ARG A 145 8.19 -14.26 4.46
N VAL A 146 6.92 -14.48 4.70
CA VAL A 146 6.27 -14.16 5.97
C VAL A 146 5.74 -15.44 6.59
N VAL A 147 6.09 -15.69 7.84
CA VAL A 147 5.46 -16.74 8.64
C VAL A 147 4.52 -16.08 9.64
N ARG A 148 3.27 -16.49 9.64
CA ARG A 148 2.25 -16.01 10.59
C ARG A 148 1.74 -17.12 11.49
N VAL A 149 1.36 -16.74 12.71
CA VAL A 149 0.82 -17.66 13.71
C VAL A 149 -0.09 -16.90 14.69
N SER A 150 -1.15 -17.53 15.15
CA SER A 150 -1.95 -17.04 16.27
C SER A 150 -1.65 -17.83 17.54
N THR A 151 -1.73 -17.17 18.69
CA THR A 151 -1.64 -17.81 20.00
C THR A 151 -2.88 -17.49 20.84
N GLY A 152 -3.41 -18.47 21.54
CA GLY A 152 -4.59 -18.32 22.39
C GLY A 152 -5.34 -19.65 22.58
N ASP A 153 -5.44 -20.11 23.81
CA ASP A 153 -6.21 -21.33 24.13
C ASP A 153 -7.71 -21.15 23.87
N GLU A 154 -8.21 -19.90 23.82
CA GLU A 154 -9.58 -19.54 23.45
C GLU A 154 -9.86 -19.63 21.94
N LEU A 155 -8.82 -19.66 21.08
CA LEU A 155 -8.98 -19.59 19.64
C LEU A 155 -9.41 -20.93 19.04
N ARG A 156 -10.27 -20.86 18.02
CA ARG A 156 -10.68 -22.00 17.20
C ARG A 156 -10.70 -21.61 15.72
N GLU A 157 -10.47 -22.61 14.86
CA GLU A 157 -10.60 -22.43 13.43
C GLU A 157 -12.04 -22.04 13.05
N PRO A 158 -12.24 -21.09 12.12
CA PRO A 158 -13.55 -20.78 11.57
C PRO A 158 -14.24 -22.03 11.00
N GLY A 159 -15.48 -22.27 11.44
CA GLY A 159 -16.26 -23.45 11.07
C GLY A 159 -16.08 -24.67 11.98
N ALA A 160 -15.08 -24.69 12.84
CA ALA A 160 -14.96 -25.76 13.85
C ALA A 160 -15.99 -25.58 14.99
N GLU A 161 -16.41 -26.69 15.59
CA GLU A 161 -17.18 -26.63 16.85
C GLU A 161 -16.37 -25.95 17.95
N LYS A 162 -17.02 -25.10 18.73
CA LYS A 162 -16.37 -24.39 19.82
C LYS A 162 -17.26 -24.29 21.06
N PRO A 163 -16.71 -24.37 22.28
CA PRO A 163 -17.44 -24.04 23.50
C PRO A 163 -17.81 -22.55 23.54
N ALA A 164 -18.78 -22.20 24.38
CA ALA A 164 -19.32 -20.83 24.45
C ALA A 164 -18.27 -19.76 24.82
N TRP A 165 -17.23 -20.14 25.54
CA TRP A 165 -16.12 -19.26 25.94
C TRP A 165 -15.06 -19.07 24.87
N ALA A 166 -14.99 -19.92 23.84
CA ALA A 166 -14.01 -19.81 22.76
C ALA A 166 -14.50 -18.90 21.65
N ILE A 167 -13.55 -18.34 20.90
CA ILE A 167 -13.78 -17.45 19.76
C ILE A 167 -13.11 -18.02 18.50
N TYR A 168 -13.60 -17.62 17.33
CA TYR A 168 -12.92 -17.95 16.07
C TYR A 168 -11.74 -17.01 15.83
N ASP A 169 -10.62 -17.59 15.38
CA ASP A 169 -9.46 -16.82 14.94
C ASP A 169 -9.77 -16.09 13.63
N THR A 170 -10.08 -14.82 13.70
CA THR A 170 -10.29 -13.96 12.52
C THR A 170 -9.04 -13.17 12.14
N ASN A 171 -8.13 -12.96 13.07
CA ASN A 171 -6.95 -12.12 12.88
C ASN A 171 -6.00 -12.73 11.86
N ARG A 172 -5.76 -14.02 11.96
CA ARG A 172 -4.88 -14.77 11.08
C ARG A 172 -5.32 -14.65 9.62
N TYR A 173 -6.62 -14.78 9.36
CA TYR A 173 -7.17 -14.61 8.00
C TYR A 173 -7.08 -13.19 7.50
N ALA A 174 -7.49 -12.21 8.33
CA ALA A 174 -7.47 -10.80 7.93
C ALA A 174 -6.04 -10.29 7.67
N VAL A 175 -5.10 -10.57 8.59
CA VAL A 175 -3.70 -10.15 8.45
C VAL A 175 -3.02 -10.91 7.29
N GLY A 176 -3.34 -12.19 7.10
CA GLY A 176 -2.82 -12.97 5.96
C GLY A 176 -3.27 -12.42 4.62
N ALA A 177 -4.54 -12.03 4.49
CA ALA A 177 -5.05 -11.40 3.27
C ALA A 177 -4.36 -10.05 2.99
N LEU A 178 -4.13 -9.23 4.03
CA LEU A 178 -3.42 -7.96 3.91
C LEU A 178 -1.95 -8.16 3.49
N LEU A 179 -1.26 -9.17 4.03
CA LEU A 179 0.11 -9.52 3.64
C LEU A 179 0.18 -10.03 2.19
N ALA A 180 -0.77 -10.89 1.80
CA ALA A 180 -0.84 -11.40 0.42
C ALA A 180 -1.10 -10.27 -0.60
N ALA A 181 -1.95 -9.29 -0.26
CA ALA A 181 -2.20 -8.11 -1.08
C ALA A 181 -0.95 -7.21 -1.25
N LEU A 182 0.00 -7.27 -0.32
CA LEU A 182 1.31 -6.62 -0.42
C LEU A 182 2.35 -7.45 -1.23
N GLY A 183 1.94 -8.56 -1.83
CA GLY A 183 2.83 -9.43 -2.61
C GLY A 183 3.76 -10.30 -1.77
N CYS A 184 3.45 -10.53 -0.50
CA CYS A 184 4.23 -11.42 0.37
C CYS A 184 3.91 -12.90 0.09
N ASP A 185 4.91 -13.76 0.23
CA ASP A 185 4.75 -15.21 0.31
C ASP A 185 4.48 -15.59 1.77
N VAL A 186 3.25 -16.03 2.08
CA VAL A 186 2.75 -16.16 3.45
C VAL A 186 2.56 -17.63 3.82
N GLU A 187 3.42 -18.12 4.72
CA GLU A 187 3.26 -19.42 5.39
C GLU A 187 2.41 -19.24 6.66
N ASP A 188 1.49 -20.16 6.90
CA ASP A 188 0.57 -20.15 8.04
C ASP A 188 0.80 -21.34 8.97
N LEU A 189 1.23 -21.09 10.20
CA LEU A 189 1.44 -22.12 11.22
C LEU A 189 0.18 -22.47 12.04
N GLY A 190 -0.94 -21.82 11.75
CA GLY A 190 -2.19 -22.08 12.48
C GLY A 190 -2.24 -21.43 13.87
N ILE A 191 -2.95 -22.08 14.77
CA ILE A 191 -3.16 -21.65 16.16
C ILE A 191 -2.25 -22.46 17.06
N LEU A 192 -1.38 -21.80 17.82
CA LEU A 192 -0.56 -22.44 18.85
C LEU A 192 -1.22 -22.28 20.23
N PRO A 193 -1.15 -23.30 21.07
CA PRO A 193 -1.51 -23.17 22.48
C PRO A 193 -0.63 -22.14 23.22
N ASP A 194 -1.17 -21.53 24.28
CA ASP A 194 -0.42 -20.56 25.12
C ASP A 194 0.62 -21.25 26.02
N LYS A 195 1.49 -22.05 25.40
CA LYS A 195 2.60 -22.75 26.05
C LYS A 195 3.93 -22.17 25.58
N PRO A 196 4.72 -21.53 26.48
CA PRO A 196 5.95 -20.84 26.12
C PRO A 196 6.94 -21.70 25.32
N GLU A 197 7.07 -22.99 25.64
CA GLU A 197 7.97 -23.93 24.99
C GLU A 197 7.53 -24.20 23.54
N LEU A 198 6.23 -24.33 23.25
CA LEU A 198 5.71 -24.56 21.91
C LEU A 198 5.86 -23.29 21.04
N VAL A 199 5.49 -22.14 21.60
CA VAL A 199 5.66 -20.84 20.94
C VAL A 199 7.14 -20.60 20.64
N ARG A 200 8.04 -20.90 21.60
CA ARG A 200 9.48 -20.76 21.43
C ARG A 200 10.01 -21.64 20.30
N ALA A 201 9.63 -22.92 20.28
CA ALA A 201 10.07 -23.85 19.25
C ALA A 201 9.59 -23.42 17.86
N ALA A 202 8.32 -23.04 17.73
CA ALA A 202 7.74 -22.58 16.47
C ALA A 202 8.38 -21.28 15.95
N LEU A 203 8.61 -20.28 16.81
CA LEU A 203 9.23 -19.04 16.42
C LEU A 203 10.72 -19.20 16.07
N ALA A 204 11.44 -20.04 16.81
CA ALA A 204 12.84 -20.36 16.50
C ALA A 204 12.99 -21.05 15.14
N ASP A 205 12.17 -22.05 14.85
CA ASP A 205 12.15 -22.75 13.57
C ASP A 205 11.74 -21.81 12.41
N ALA A 206 10.67 -21.06 12.58
CA ALA A 206 10.20 -20.11 11.58
C ALA A 206 11.20 -19.00 11.26
N SER A 207 11.97 -18.53 12.25
CA SER A 207 12.97 -17.47 12.08
C SER A 207 14.10 -17.83 11.10
N ALA A 208 14.37 -19.13 10.90
CA ALA A 208 15.38 -19.59 9.98
C ALA A 208 14.98 -19.50 8.49
N ARG A 209 13.67 -19.36 8.19
CA ARG A 209 13.14 -19.36 6.82
C ARG A 209 12.29 -18.15 6.46
N ALA A 210 11.93 -17.31 7.42
CA ALA A 210 11.14 -16.11 7.20
C ALA A 210 12.01 -14.85 7.20
N ASP A 211 11.56 -13.85 6.44
CA ASP A 211 12.08 -12.49 6.50
C ASP A 211 11.31 -11.66 7.55
N LEU A 212 10.01 -12.00 7.75
CA LEU A 212 9.11 -11.41 8.75
C LEU A 212 8.29 -12.49 9.44
N LEU A 213 8.28 -12.46 10.78
CA LEU A 213 7.40 -13.27 11.63
C LEU A 213 6.25 -12.39 12.13
N VAL A 214 5.01 -12.85 11.98
CA VAL A 214 3.83 -12.12 12.47
C VAL A 214 3.05 -12.99 13.44
N THR A 215 2.84 -12.50 14.67
CA THR A 215 1.95 -13.16 15.63
C THR A 215 0.70 -12.31 15.89
N SER A 216 -0.40 -12.97 16.22
CA SER A 216 -1.61 -12.34 16.73
C SER A 216 -1.96 -12.96 18.09
N GLY A 217 -2.12 -12.12 19.12
CA GLY A 217 -2.26 -12.54 20.50
C GLY A 217 -0.91 -12.61 21.24
N GLY A 218 -0.96 -12.83 22.55
CA GLY A 218 0.20 -13.02 23.43
C GLY A 218 1.16 -11.82 23.58
N VAL A 219 0.75 -10.60 23.19
CA VAL A 219 1.61 -9.41 23.19
C VAL A 219 1.11 -8.26 24.08
N SER A 220 0.16 -8.52 24.98
CA SER A 220 -0.33 -7.53 25.94
C SER A 220 0.52 -7.51 27.23
N VAL A 221 -0.08 -7.19 28.35
CA VAL A 221 0.57 -7.12 29.67
C VAL A 221 0.00 -8.16 30.65
N GLY A 222 -0.79 -9.12 30.14
CA GLY A 222 -1.36 -10.19 30.95
C GLY A 222 -0.29 -11.20 31.40
N GLU A 223 -0.56 -11.91 32.47
CA GLU A 223 0.33 -12.96 33.00
C GLU A 223 0.48 -14.13 32.02
N GLU A 224 -0.53 -14.39 31.19
CA GLU A 224 -0.56 -15.41 30.14
C GLU A 224 0.07 -14.95 28.81
N ASP A 225 0.58 -13.72 28.73
CA ASP A 225 1.18 -13.17 27.50
C ASP A 225 2.66 -13.58 27.35
N HIS A 226 2.88 -14.83 26.97
CA HIS A 226 4.21 -15.45 26.93
C HIS A 226 5.07 -15.04 25.72
N VAL A 227 4.47 -14.54 24.63
CA VAL A 227 5.18 -14.22 23.37
C VAL A 227 6.30 -13.22 23.60
N LYS A 228 6.07 -12.20 24.42
CA LYS A 228 7.10 -11.20 24.76
C LYS A 228 8.36 -11.84 25.36
N GLY A 229 8.19 -12.67 26.39
CA GLY A 229 9.28 -13.36 27.06
C GLY A 229 10.03 -14.31 26.13
N VAL A 230 9.28 -15.01 25.27
CA VAL A 230 9.85 -15.90 24.23
C VAL A 230 10.70 -15.11 23.25
N VAL A 231 10.20 -14.01 22.68
CA VAL A 231 10.96 -13.17 21.75
C VAL A 231 12.21 -12.60 22.38
N GLN A 232 12.14 -12.12 23.64
CA GLN A 232 13.31 -11.63 24.37
C GLN A 232 14.34 -12.73 24.66
N SER A 233 13.91 -13.99 24.78
CA SER A 233 14.82 -15.15 24.97
C SER A 233 15.47 -15.65 23.68
N LEU A 234 14.87 -15.39 22.51
CA LEU A 234 15.36 -15.80 21.19
C LEU A 234 16.08 -14.67 20.44
N GLY A 235 15.86 -13.43 20.85
CA GLY A 235 16.35 -12.26 20.16
C GLY A 235 16.14 -10.98 20.95
N ARG A 236 15.64 -9.92 20.31
CA ARG A 236 15.44 -8.62 20.96
C ARG A 236 14.08 -8.01 20.61
N LEU A 237 13.56 -7.17 21.51
CA LEU A 237 12.43 -6.28 21.28
C LEU A 237 12.93 -4.83 21.13
N ASP A 238 12.53 -4.18 20.03
CA ASP A 238 12.91 -2.81 19.70
C ASP A 238 11.82 -1.80 20.11
N MET A 239 10.54 -2.19 20.02
CA MET A 239 9.36 -1.40 20.44
C MET A 239 8.30 -2.27 21.10
N TRP A 240 7.55 -1.71 22.06
CA TRP A 240 6.57 -2.49 22.82
C TRP A 240 5.19 -1.85 22.94
N ARG A 241 4.95 -0.62 22.78
CA ARG A 241 3.63 0.02 22.93
C ARG A 241 3.50 1.25 22.05
N LEU A 242 2.27 1.47 21.56
CA LEU A 242 1.93 2.64 20.75
C LEU A 242 0.94 3.55 21.48
N ALA A 243 1.11 4.86 21.34
CA ALA A 243 0.19 5.88 21.84
C ALA A 243 -0.99 6.08 20.89
N LEU A 244 -1.67 4.98 20.50
CA LEU A 244 -2.85 5.02 19.63
C LEU A 244 -4.01 4.18 20.16
N ARG A 245 -5.20 4.39 19.59
CA ARG A 245 -6.43 3.62 19.85
C ARG A 245 -7.23 3.44 18.54
N PRO A 246 -7.71 2.18 18.25
CA PRO A 246 -7.40 0.92 18.91
C PRO A 246 -5.99 0.45 18.58
N GLY A 247 -5.38 -0.42 19.40
CA GLY A 247 -4.10 -1.06 19.09
C GLY A 247 -2.90 -0.60 19.93
N LYS A 248 -3.09 -0.30 21.24
CA LYS A 248 -2.00 0.06 22.17
C LYS A 248 -0.88 -0.99 22.25
N PRO A 249 -1.16 -2.32 22.38
CA PRO A 249 -0.12 -3.33 22.34
C PRO A 249 0.43 -3.50 20.92
N LEU A 250 1.76 -3.53 20.81
CA LEU A 250 2.51 -3.91 19.62
C LEU A 250 3.87 -4.42 20.10
N ALA A 251 4.34 -5.51 19.55
CA ALA A 251 5.71 -5.96 19.75
C ALA A 251 6.45 -5.90 18.42
N LEU A 252 7.55 -5.18 18.35
CA LEU A 252 8.42 -5.14 17.18
C LEU A 252 9.85 -5.47 17.63
N GLY A 253 10.51 -6.37 16.91
CA GLY A 253 11.84 -6.84 17.27
C GLY A 253 12.48 -7.73 16.21
N ARG A 254 13.41 -8.59 16.64
CA ARG A 254 14.09 -9.57 15.78
C ARG A 254 14.30 -10.89 16.51
N ILE A 255 14.22 -11.97 15.75
CA ILE A 255 14.63 -13.32 16.14
C ILE A 255 15.61 -13.81 15.05
N GLY A 256 16.91 -13.91 15.39
CA GLY A 256 17.93 -14.07 14.36
C GLY A 256 17.90 -12.92 13.35
N ASP A 257 17.87 -13.27 12.06
CA ASP A 257 17.75 -12.30 10.96
C ASP A 257 16.31 -11.89 10.67
N ALA A 258 15.33 -12.69 11.11
CA ALA A 258 13.92 -12.42 10.87
C ALA A 258 13.42 -11.23 11.72
N VAL A 259 12.68 -10.33 11.10
CA VAL A 259 11.95 -9.27 11.82
C VAL A 259 10.72 -9.88 12.49
N PHE A 260 10.43 -9.50 13.71
CA PHE A 260 9.27 -9.96 14.48
C PHE A 260 8.25 -8.83 14.66
N LEU A 261 7.00 -9.11 14.34
CA LEU A 261 5.84 -8.23 14.55
C LEU A 261 4.74 -8.97 15.31
N GLY A 262 4.51 -8.58 16.56
CA GLY A 262 3.42 -9.07 17.39
C GLY A 262 2.24 -8.10 17.40
N LEU A 263 1.07 -8.58 16.99
CA LEU A 263 -0.16 -7.81 16.87
C LEU A 263 -1.10 -8.09 18.06
N PRO A 264 -1.99 -7.15 18.44
CA PRO A 264 -2.99 -7.36 19.46
C PRO A 264 -3.92 -8.55 19.17
N GLY A 265 -4.49 -9.17 20.22
CA GLY A 265 -5.50 -10.22 20.08
C GLY A 265 -6.86 -9.71 19.59
N ASN A 266 -7.31 -8.53 20.00
CA ASN A 266 -8.58 -7.96 19.55
C ASN A 266 -8.57 -7.65 18.03
N PRO A 267 -9.57 -8.12 17.24
CA PRO A 267 -9.50 -8.11 15.77
C PRO A 267 -9.39 -6.71 15.16
N VAL A 268 -10.16 -5.76 15.61
CA VAL A 268 -10.04 -4.37 15.12
C VAL A 268 -8.69 -3.76 15.47
N SER A 269 -8.17 -4.06 16.68
CA SER A 269 -6.83 -3.61 17.07
C SER A 269 -5.75 -4.23 16.19
N ALA A 270 -5.83 -5.54 15.91
CA ALA A 270 -4.89 -6.25 15.05
C ALA A 270 -4.85 -5.65 13.64
N MET A 271 -6.02 -5.48 13.01
CA MET A 271 -6.13 -4.91 11.66
C MET A 271 -5.63 -3.46 11.60
N VAL A 272 -6.09 -2.59 12.51
CA VAL A 272 -5.68 -1.18 12.54
C VAL A 272 -4.19 -1.06 12.82
N THR A 273 -3.64 -1.83 13.75
CA THR A 273 -2.20 -1.82 14.04
C THR A 273 -1.40 -2.36 12.85
N PHE A 274 -1.88 -3.40 12.17
CA PHE A 274 -1.24 -3.88 10.95
C PHE A 274 -1.25 -2.81 9.85
N MET A 275 -2.39 -2.18 9.58
CA MET A 275 -2.50 -1.13 8.56
C MET A 275 -1.56 0.06 8.82
N LEU A 276 -1.41 0.46 10.08
CA LEU A 276 -0.64 1.65 10.47
C LEU A 276 0.84 1.38 10.72
N MET A 277 1.23 0.16 11.07
CA MET A 277 2.61 -0.23 11.43
C MET A 277 3.11 -1.43 10.63
N GLY A 278 2.32 -2.50 10.54
CA GLY A 278 2.71 -3.72 9.83
C GLY A 278 2.86 -3.50 8.33
N ARG A 279 1.93 -2.79 7.68
CA ARG A 279 2.01 -2.44 6.26
C ARG A 279 3.24 -1.58 5.93
N PRO A 280 3.50 -0.45 6.60
CA PRO A 280 4.74 0.31 6.41
C PRO A 280 6.00 -0.52 6.61
N LEU A 281 6.02 -1.37 7.65
CA LEU A 281 7.14 -2.27 7.91
C LEU A 281 7.34 -3.27 6.75
N ALA A 282 6.28 -3.96 6.33
CA ALA A 282 6.34 -4.93 5.23
C ALA A 282 6.81 -4.29 3.93
N LEU A 283 6.28 -3.14 3.56
CA LEU A 283 6.71 -2.38 2.38
C LEU A 283 8.18 -1.94 2.47
N ARG A 284 8.61 -1.48 3.64
CA ARG A 284 10.02 -1.09 3.87
C ARG A 284 10.97 -2.29 3.72
N LEU A 285 10.64 -3.41 4.33
CA LEU A 285 11.42 -4.65 4.24
C LEU A 285 11.47 -5.21 2.80
N SER A 286 10.39 -5.02 2.04
CA SER A 286 10.33 -5.39 0.62
C SER A 286 11.03 -4.40 -0.31
N GLY A 287 11.58 -3.29 0.22
CA GLY A 287 12.33 -2.31 -0.56
C GLY A 287 11.51 -1.25 -1.26
N ALA A 288 10.24 -1.03 -0.87
CA ALA A 288 9.44 0.06 -1.41
C ALA A 288 10.04 1.43 -1.07
N ALA A 289 10.06 2.34 -2.05
CA ALA A 289 10.55 3.71 -1.86
C ALA A 289 9.60 4.57 -1.01
N SER A 290 8.29 4.25 -1.02
CA SER A 290 7.27 4.95 -0.22
C SER A 290 6.32 3.94 0.42
N TRP A 291 5.97 4.17 1.68
CA TRP A 291 5.04 3.33 2.46
C TRP A 291 3.97 4.13 3.19
N THR A 292 3.99 5.46 3.07
CA THR A 292 2.98 6.33 3.69
C THR A 292 1.65 6.17 2.96
N PRO A 293 0.55 5.82 3.66
CA PRO A 293 -0.75 5.69 3.01
C PRO A 293 -1.29 7.05 2.58
N ALA A 294 -2.04 7.06 1.48
CA ALA A 294 -2.75 8.25 1.02
C ALA A 294 -3.78 8.69 2.08
N ARG A 295 -3.94 10.01 2.22
CA ARG A 295 -4.89 10.63 3.14
C ARG A 295 -5.86 11.51 2.35
N GLY A 296 -7.12 11.47 2.73
CA GLY A 296 -8.16 12.39 2.26
C GLY A 296 -8.64 13.28 3.39
N LEU A 297 -9.46 14.27 3.05
CA LEU A 297 -10.16 15.11 4.00
C LEU A 297 -11.66 14.86 3.87
N ALA A 298 -12.37 14.78 5.01
CA ALA A 298 -13.81 14.65 5.08
C ALA A 298 -14.38 15.56 6.17
N ALA A 299 -15.62 16.01 6.02
CA ALA A 299 -16.33 16.66 7.11
C ALA A 299 -16.80 15.61 8.14
N ALA A 300 -16.61 15.84 9.42
CA ALA A 300 -17.14 14.98 10.46
C ALA A 300 -18.67 15.05 10.48
N GLY A 301 -19.36 13.91 10.32
CA GLY A 301 -20.81 13.77 10.49
C GLY A 301 -21.21 13.35 11.91
N PHE A 302 -20.31 13.51 12.88
CA PHE A 302 -20.49 13.01 14.25
C PHE A 302 -19.87 13.96 15.27
N SER A 303 -20.31 13.83 16.53
CA SER A 303 -19.63 14.39 17.70
C SER A 303 -18.80 13.30 18.38
N PHE A 304 -17.58 13.63 18.79
CA PHE A 304 -16.71 12.71 19.48
C PHE A 304 -15.87 13.44 20.54
N LYS A 305 -15.81 12.91 21.76
CA LYS A 305 -14.99 13.44 22.86
C LYS A 305 -13.98 12.42 23.31
N LYS A 306 -12.75 12.83 23.55
CA LYS A 306 -11.66 11.98 24.04
C LYS A 306 -10.75 12.74 24.99
N LYS A 307 -9.93 11.99 25.75
CA LYS A 307 -8.81 12.59 26.50
C LYS A 307 -7.65 12.82 25.53
N ALA A 308 -6.92 13.92 25.71
CA ALA A 308 -5.65 14.13 25.04
C ALA A 308 -4.62 13.03 25.39
N GLY A 309 -3.57 12.89 24.59
CA GLY A 309 -2.43 12.01 24.84
C GLY A 309 -2.36 10.76 23.94
N ARG A 310 -3.45 10.33 23.31
CA ARG A 310 -3.45 9.23 22.33
C ARG A 310 -4.10 9.64 21.03
N ARG A 311 -3.50 9.25 19.90
CA ARG A 311 -4.09 9.36 18.57
C ARG A 311 -5.19 8.30 18.41
N GLU A 312 -6.37 8.67 17.91
CA GLU A 312 -7.49 7.74 17.79
C GLU A 312 -7.89 7.56 16.32
N PHE A 313 -8.07 6.29 15.94
CA PHE A 313 -8.48 5.90 14.59
C PHE A 313 -9.90 5.34 14.64
N LEU A 314 -10.86 6.17 14.23
CA LEU A 314 -12.27 5.82 14.24
C LEU A 314 -12.67 5.19 12.91
N ARG A 315 -13.42 4.09 12.94
CA ARG A 315 -13.97 3.48 11.74
C ARG A 315 -15.09 4.38 11.23
N VAL A 316 -14.99 4.79 9.97
CA VAL A 316 -15.94 5.72 9.35
C VAL A 316 -16.40 5.23 7.98
N ARG A 317 -17.67 5.46 7.69
CA ARG A 317 -18.24 5.38 6.35
C ARG A 317 -18.16 6.75 5.69
N LEU A 318 -17.81 6.80 4.42
CA LEU A 318 -17.75 8.04 3.64
C LEU A 318 -19.02 8.15 2.79
N VAL A 319 -19.80 9.18 3.02
CA VAL A 319 -21.00 9.48 2.23
C VAL A 319 -20.83 10.80 1.49
N ALA A 320 -21.52 10.98 0.37
CA ALA A 320 -21.48 12.22 -0.38
C ALA A 320 -22.06 13.38 0.48
N GLY A 321 -21.29 14.45 0.65
CA GLY A 321 -21.74 15.67 1.30
C GLY A 321 -22.42 16.63 0.32
N GLN A 322 -23.17 17.60 0.84
CA GLN A 322 -23.93 18.56 0.03
C GLN A 322 -23.06 19.54 -0.78
N ASP A 323 -21.84 19.78 -0.31
CA ASP A 323 -20.84 20.67 -0.93
C ASP A 323 -19.85 19.92 -1.85
N GLY A 324 -20.13 18.66 -2.18
CA GLY A 324 -19.24 17.79 -2.97
C GLY A 324 -18.07 17.20 -2.17
N ARG A 325 -17.90 17.53 -0.90
CA ARG A 325 -16.91 16.89 -0.01
C ARG A 325 -17.51 15.67 0.66
N PRO A 326 -16.73 14.60 0.88
CA PRO A 326 -17.22 13.46 1.63
C PRO A 326 -17.51 13.83 3.08
N THR A 327 -18.57 13.25 3.64
CA THR A 327 -18.88 13.31 5.07
C THR A 327 -18.55 11.99 5.71
N ALA A 328 -17.74 11.99 6.75
CA ALA A 328 -17.38 10.81 7.51
C ALA A 328 -18.44 10.52 8.59
N GLN A 329 -19.11 9.39 8.50
CA GLN A 329 -20.04 8.88 9.52
C GLN A 329 -19.35 7.84 10.37
N LYS A 330 -19.23 8.12 11.68
CA LYS A 330 -18.57 7.22 12.64
C LYS A 330 -19.41 5.95 12.86
N PHE A 331 -18.75 4.78 12.87
CA PHE A 331 -19.41 3.55 13.28
C PHE A 331 -19.88 3.66 14.76
N PRO A 332 -21.10 3.23 15.08
CA PRO A 332 -21.68 3.48 16.41
C PRO A 332 -20.91 2.84 17.57
N ASN A 333 -20.31 1.66 17.33
CA ASN A 333 -19.63 0.91 18.37
C ASN A 333 -18.10 1.06 18.27
N ASP A 334 -17.47 1.56 19.34
CA ASP A 334 -16.02 1.79 19.42
C ASP A 334 -15.22 0.56 19.90
N SER A 335 -15.88 -0.55 20.23
CA SER A 335 -15.22 -1.75 20.73
C SER A 335 -14.23 -2.31 19.69
N SER A 336 -13.05 -2.69 20.16
CA SER A 336 -12.02 -3.33 19.36
C SER A 336 -12.29 -4.81 19.05
N GLY A 337 -13.31 -5.40 19.65
CA GLY A 337 -13.78 -6.76 19.38
C GLY A 337 -14.84 -6.85 18.25
N VAL A 338 -15.41 -5.73 17.81
CA VAL A 338 -16.51 -5.70 16.83
C VAL A 338 -15.96 -5.60 15.40
N LEU A 339 -15.63 -6.74 14.81
CA LEU A 339 -15.03 -6.83 13.47
C LEU A 339 -15.92 -6.25 12.37
N THR A 340 -17.26 -6.33 12.51
CA THR A 340 -18.21 -5.72 11.56
C THR A 340 -17.96 -4.23 11.35
N SER A 341 -17.40 -3.53 12.34
CA SER A 341 -17.00 -2.13 12.19
C SER A 341 -15.91 -1.89 11.13
N MET A 342 -15.09 -2.90 10.82
CA MET A 342 -14.10 -2.84 9.75
C MET A 342 -14.72 -3.17 8.38
N VAL A 343 -15.75 -4.04 8.37
CA VAL A 343 -16.45 -4.43 7.14
C VAL A 343 -17.35 -3.30 6.62
N GLU A 344 -18.00 -2.58 7.52
CA GLU A 344 -18.94 -1.51 7.18
C GLU A 344 -18.28 -0.14 6.97
N ALA A 345 -17.02 0.01 7.36
CA ALA A 345 -16.27 1.26 7.18
C ALA A 345 -15.59 1.32 5.80
N ASP A 346 -15.42 2.53 5.29
CA ASP A 346 -14.62 2.83 4.10
C ASP A 346 -13.19 3.28 4.44
N GLY A 347 -12.93 3.58 5.73
CA GLY A 347 -11.62 4.04 6.18
C GLY A 347 -11.54 4.36 7.67
N LEU A 348 -10.40 4.90 8.05
CA LEU A 348 -10.09 5.32 9.42
C LEU A 348 -10.03 6.85 9.50
N ALA A 349 -10.91 7.49 10.28
CA ALA A 349 -10.76 8.89 10.66
C ALA A 349 -9.63 9.01 11.69
N ASP A 350 -8.65 9.83 11.38
CA ASP A 350 -7.43 10.05 12.16
C ASP A 350 -7.59 11.26 13.06
N ILE A 351 -7.84 11.03 14.34
CA ILE A 351 -8.03 12.09 15.34
C ILE A 351 -6.73 12.31 16.10
N PRO A 352 -6.12 13.49 15.98
CA PRO A 352 -4.81 13.80 16.58
C PRO A 352 -4.77 13.56 18.10
N ALA A 353 -3.55 13.34 18.63
CA ALA A 353 -3.35 13.03 20.04
C ALA A 353 -3.80 14.18 20.95
N GLU A 354 -3.57 15.41 20.53
CA GLU A 354 -3.89 16.65 21.24
C GLU A 354 -5.38 17.02 21.20
N ALA A 355 -6.13 16.53 20.21
CA ALA A 355 -7.55 16.81 20.11
C ALA A 355 -8.31 16.23 21.30
N THR A 356 -9.27 16.98 21.83
CA THR A 356 -10.16 16.55 22.91
C THR A 356 -11.62 16.43 22.47
N GLU A 357 -12.00 17.09 21.37
CA GLU A 357 -13.33 17.07 20.80
C GLU A 357 -13.28 17.13 19.28
N VAL A 358 -14.25 16.49 18.62
CA VAL A 358 -14.59 16.65 17.20
C VAL A 358 -16.08 17.00 17.15
N LYS A 359 -16.44 18.01 16.36
CA LYS A 359 -17.84 18.45 16.16
C LYS A 359 -18.29 18.15 14.73
N PRO A 360 -19.61 18.00 14.49
CA PRO A 360 -20.13 17.92 13.13
C PRO A 360 -19.69 19.13 12.29
N GLY A 361 -19.18 18.85 11.09
CA GLY A 361 -18.63 19.84 10.19
C GLY A 361 -17.11 20.07 10.30
N ASP A 362 -16.47 19.65 11.39
CA ASP A 362 -15.02 19.75 11.51
C ASP A 362 -14.34 18.96 10.37
N LEU A 363 -13.28 19.54 9.79
CA LEU A 363 -12.50 18.88 8.75
C LEU A 363 -11.51 17.92 9.39
N ILE A 364 -11.65 16.63 9.09
CA ILE A 364 -10.82 15.56 9.65
C ILE A 364 -10.06 14.82 8.56
N SER A 365 -8.88 14.33 8.90
CA SER A 365 -8.09 13.44 8.02
C SER A 365 -8.68 12.03 8.03
N VAL A 366 -8.79 11.41 6.87
CA VAL A 366 -9.24 10.00 6.71
C VAL A 366 -8.22 9.22 5.90
N LEU A 367 -7.92 8.01 6.34
CA LEU A 367 -7.16 7.01 5.60
C LEU A 367 -8.16 6.04 4.96
N PRO A 368 -8.40 6.11 3.65
CA PRO A 368 -9.28 5.17 2.97
C PRO A 368 -8.69 3.75 2.99
N PHE A 369 -9.54 2.74 3.16
CA PHE A 369 -9.08 1.34 3.17
C PHE A 369 -8.47 0.90 1.83
N THR A 370 -8.91 1.47 0.72
CA THR A 370 -8.31 1.24 -0.61
C THR A 370 -6.80 1.58 -0.67
N GLY A 371 -6.32 2.52 0.15
CA GLY A 371 -4.90 2.85 0.28
C GLY A 371 -4.17 2.08 1.38
N LEU A 372 -4.86 1.20 2.11
CA LEU A 372 -4.33 0.43 3.23
C LEU A 372 -4.29 -1.08 2.96
N TYR A 373 -5.03 -1.57 1.97
CA TYR A 373 -5.10 -2.99 1.63
C TYR A 373 -4.02 -3.47 0.64
N GLY A 374 -3.35 -2.58 -0.08
CA GLY A 374 -2.30 -2.94 -1.04
C GLY A 374 -1.94 -1.79 -1.98
#